data_f45c26da4e3954b04ea1c70f0a34e18e
#
_entry.id   f45c26da4e3954b04ea1c70f0a34e18e
#
_cell.length_a   1.000
_cell.length_b   1.000
_cell.length_c   1.000
_cell.angle_alpha   90.00
_cell.angle_beta   90.00
_cell.angle_gamma   90.00
#
_symmetry.space_group_name_H-M   'P 1'
#
loop_
_entity.id
_entity.type
_entity.pdbx_description
1 polymer ?
#
loop_
_entity_poly.entity_id
_entity_poly.type
_entity_poly.pdbx_seq_one_letter_code
_entity_poly.pdbx_strand_id
1 'polypeptide(L)'
;MMGTNETGYINKVAIGGHIALDTVLLISYVVELLKGSRTLSYFLVVAAFMIIPIAVELAIYSKKKDAASIRHILAITYGVFYLFAIFTTNSISTFVYILPFFILLTVYSDIRYVSTIAFCGITSNIAWVIWKALTTGIPSEQMPDVETRLACMIICSIFIQISTRVVKKINDNKLHLVEVQQEKNQTLMDHIIATSEGMVDQIEEASGKMVTLSDSMTKIHDSMEEV
;
A
#
# COMPACT_ATOMS: atom_id res chain seq x y z
N MET A 1 10.36 -4.78 9.07
CA MET A 1 9.55 -5.68 8.20
C MET A 1 8.09 -5.34 8.43
N MET A 2 7.30 -5.04 7.39
CA MET A 2 5.85 -4.88 7.51
C MET A 2 5.24 -6.18 8.07
N GLY A 3 4.31 -6.05 9.02
CA GLY A 3 3.61 -7.20 9.57
C GLY A 3 2.76 -7.91 8.50
N THR A 4 2.55 -9.21 8.61
CA THR A 4 1.76 -10.02 7.65
C THR A 4 0.36 -9.45 7.40
N ASN A 5 -0.26 -8.86 8.42
CA ASN A 5 -1.57 -8.19 8.29
C ASN A 5 -1.52 -6.93 7.43
N GLU A 6 -0.42 -6.18 7.48
CA GLU A 6 -0.22 -4.92 6.74
C GLU A 6 -0.02 -5.17 5.25
N THR A 7 0.84 -6.15 4.90
CA THR A 7 1.04 -6.58 3.50
C THR A 7 -0.25 -7.12 2.89
N GLY A 8 -1.05 -7.88 3.66
CA GLY A 8 -2.34 -8.38 3.20
C GLY A 8 -3.34 -7.25 2.91
N TYR A 9 -3.35 -6.19 3.73
CA TYR A 9 -4.19 -5.01 3.48
C TYR A 9 -3.74 -4.24 2.24
N ILE A 10 -2.43 -4.03 2.07
CA ILE A 10 -1.84 -3.38 0.89
C ILE A 10 -2.22 -4.14 -0.40
N ASN A 11 -2.06 -5.46 -0.40
CA ASN A 11 -2.46 -6.29 -1.55
C ASN A 11 -3.95 -6.17 -1.86
N LYS A 12 -4.81 -6.13 -0.83
CA LYS A 12 -6.25 -5.91 -1.02
C LYS A 12 -6.57 -4.59 -1.70
N VAL A 13 -5.91 -3.51 -1.26
CA VAL A 13 -6.09 -2.17 -1.84
C VAL A 13 -5.56 -2.14 -3.28
N ALA A 14 -4.41 -2.76 -3.53
CA ALA A 14 -3.81 -2.82 -4.87
C ALA A 14 -4.69 -3.59 -5.86
N ILE A 15 -5.21 -4.77 -5.48
CA ILE A 15 -6.14 -5.54 -6.29
C ILE A 15 -7.43 -4.76 -6.53
N GLY A 16 -7.99 -4.12 -5.50
CA GLY A 16 -9.18 -3.29 -5.64
C GLY A 16 -8.97 -2.12 -6.60
N GLY A 17 -7.83 -1.45 -6.53
CA GLY A 17 -7.44 -0.39 -7.45
C GLY A 17 -7.25 -0.90 -8.89
N HIS A 18 -6.64 -2.09 -9.07
CA HIS A 18 -6.48 -2.73 -10.38
C HIS A 18 -7.83 -3.07 -11.00
N ILE A 19 -8.75 -3.66 -10.23
CA ILE A 19 -10.13 -3.94 -10.68
C ILE A 19 -10.83 -2.66 -11.12
N ALA A 20 -10.75 -1.59 -10.32
CA ALA A 20 -11.39 -0.33 -10.65
C ALA A 20 -10.83 0.27 -11.95
N LEU A 21 -9.51 0.26 -12.12
CA LEU A 21 -8.82 0.76 -13.29
C LEU A 21 -9.22 -0.04 -14.55
N ASP A 22 -9.14 -1.35 -14.49
CA ASP A 22 -9.50 -2.22 -15.60
C ASP A 22 -10.98 -2.15 -15.95
N THR A 23 -11.85 -1.97 -14.95
CA THR A 23 -13.29 -1.77 -15.20
C THR A 23 -13.55 -0.49 -16.01
N VAL A 24 -12.89 0.62 -15.65
CA VAL A 24 -13.03 1.88 -16.39
C VAL A 24 -12.50 1.73 -17.82
N LEU A 25 -11.36 1.06 -18.00
CA LEU A 25 -10.80 0.81 -19.32
C LEU A 25 -11.68 -0.12 -20.15
N LEU A 26 -12.21 -1.20 -19.58
CA LEU A 26 -13.14 -2.09 -20.27
C LEU A 26 -14.41 -1.36 -20.75
N ILE A 27 -14.98 -0.49 -19.92
CA ILE A 27 -16.12 0.34 -20.32
C ILE A 27 -15.75 1.21 -21.52
N SER A 28 -14.54 1.82 -21.51
CA SER A 28 -14.05 2.62 -22.64
C SER A 28 -13.92 1.79 -23.91
N TYR A 29 -13.38 0.57 -23.84
CA TYR A 29 -13.27 -0.32 -25.00
C TYR A 29 -14.61 -0.85 -25.49
N VAL A 30 -15.60 -1.06 -24.61
CA VAL A 30 -16.99 -1.35 -25.02
C VAL A 30 -17.56 -0.19 -25.83
N VAL A 31 -17.35 1.05 -25.40
CA VAL A 31 -17.80 2.23 -26.15
C VAL A 31 -17.11 2.32 -27.52
N GLU A 32 -15.81 2.03 -27.61
CA GLU A 32 -15.08 1.98 -28.90
C GLU A 32 -15.62 0.88 -29.83
N LEU A 33 -15.97 -0.29 -29.27
CA LEU A 33 -16.60 -1.39 -30.01
C LEU A 33 -17.99 -0.98 -30.55
N LEU A 34 -18.83 -0.36 -29.72
CA LEU A 34 -20.16 0.10 -30.11
C LEU A 34 -20.12 1.19 -31.19
N LYS A 35 -19.09 2.04 -31.18
CA LYS A 35 -18.83 3.04 -32.22
C LYS A 35 -18.27 2.44 -33.51
N GLY A 36 -17.97 1.15 -33.53
CA GLY A 36 -17.33 0.50 -34.70
C GLY A 36 -15.87 0.88 -34.90
N SER A 37 -15.24 1.57 -33.93
CA SER A 37 -13.83 1.99 -34.01
C SER A 37 -12.87 0.82 -33.76
N ARG A 38 -13.35 -0.28 -33.18
CA ARG A 38 -12.58 -1.51 -32.89
C ARG A 38 -13.36 -2.74 -33.28
N THR A 39 -12.63 -3.81 -33.62
CA THR A 39 -13.23 -5.12 -33.91
C THR A 39 -13.52 -5.88 -32.63
N LEU A 40 -14.49 -6.80 -32.69
CA LEU A 40 -14.80 -7.70 -31.56
C LEU A 40 -13.59 -8.53 -31.13
N SER A 41 -12.79 -9.00 -32.11
CA SER A 41 -11.58 -9.78 -31.79
C SER A 41 -10.56 -8.96 -30.97
N TYR A 42 -10.38 -7.68 -31.33
CA TYR A 42 -9.50 -6.78 -30.55
C TYR A 42 -10.03 -6.59 -29.13
N PHE A 43 -11.32 -6.35 -28.96
CA PHE A 43 -11.97 -6.21 -27.67
C PHE A 43 -11.80 -7.47 -26.80
N LEU A 44 -11.97 -8.67 -27.38
CA LEU A 44 -11.79 -9.92 -26.63
C LEU A 44 -10.35 -10.10 -26.14
N VAL A 45 -9.35 -9.71 -26.93
CA VAL A 45 -7.94 -9.75 -26.51
C VAL A 45 -7.70 -8.77 -25.35
N VAL A 46 -8.21 -7.55 -25.43
CA VAL A 46 -8.10 -6.56 -24.35
C VAL A 46 -8.80 -7.06 -23.09
N ALA A 47 -10.01 -7.60 -23.20
CA ALA A 47 -10.74 -8.15 -22.07
C ALA A 47 -9.99 -9.31 -21.41
N ALA A 48 -9.32 -10.17 -22.20
CA ALA A 48 -8.50 -11.23 -21.66
C ALA A 48 -7.28 -10.68 -20.87
N PHE A 49 -6.61 -9.65 -21.37
CA PHE A 49 -5.50 -8.99 -20.66
C PHE A 49 -5.92 -8.34 -19.33
N MET A 50 -7.17 -7.96 -19.17
CA MET A 50 -7.69 -7.34 -17.95
C MET A 50 -8.26 -8.37 -16.97
N ILE A 51 -9.10 -9.30 -17.47
CA ILE A 51 -9.84 -10.23 -16.61
C ILE A 51 -8.94 -11.35 -16.06
N ILE A 52 -8.05 -11.91 -16.90
CA ILE A 52 -7.21 -13.05 -16.48
C ILE A 52 -6.26 -12.67 -15.33
N PRO A 53 -5.53 -11.54 -15.38
CA PRO A 53 -4.68 -11.13 -14.27
C PRO A 53 -5.45 -10.94 -12.96
N ILE A 54 -6.59 -10.28 -12.99
CA ILE A 54 -7.44 -10.08 -11.81
C ILE A 54 -7.86 -11.44 -11.21
N ALA A 55 -8.26 -12.40 -12.05
CA ALA A 55 -8.62 -13.73 -11.58
C ALA A 55 -7.42 -14.45 -10.90
N VAL A 56 -6.22 -14.32 -11.46
CA VAL A 56 -4.98 -14.87 -10.89
C VAL A 56 -4.64 -14.19 -9.56
N GLU A 57 -4.71 -12.86 -9.49
CA GLU A 57 -4.45 -12.09 -8.27
C GLU A 57 -5.42 -12.48 -7.15
N LEU A 58 -6.71 -12.58 -7.44
CA LEU A 58 -7.74 -13.01 -6.49
C LEU A 58 -7.52 -14.45 -6.03
N ALA A 59 -7.14 -15.36 -6.93
CA ALA A 59 -6.85 -16.74 -6.59
C ALA A 59 -5.62 -16.86 -5.67
N ILE A 60 -4.57 -16.06 -5.88
CA ILE A 60 -3.40 -16.02 -5.00
C ILE A 60 -3.78 -15.38 -3.65
N TYR A 61 -4.48 -14.26 -3.68
CA TYR A 61 -4.91 -13.56 -2.47
C TYR A 61 -5.81 -14.42 -1.58
N SER A 62 -6.69 -15.23 -2.15
CA SER A 62 -7.56 -16.14 -1.40
C SER A 62 -6.76 -17.21 -0.63
N LYS A 63 -5.62 -17.66 -1.20
CA LYS A 63 -4.75 -18.66 -0.58
C LYS A 63 -3.76 -18.03 0.42
N LYS A 64 -3.19 -16.88 0.07
CA LYS A 64 -2.18 -16.19 0.87
C LYS A 64 -2.30 -14.68 0.68
N LYS A 65 -2.93 -14.02 1.65
CA LYS A 65 -3.24 -12.57 1.60
C LYS A 65 -1.98 -11.70 1.51
N ASP A 66 -0.90 -12.10 2.16
CA ASP A 66 0.39 -11.40 2.25
C ASP A 66 1.40 -11.83 1.17
N ALA A 67 0.95 -12.50 0.10
CA ALA A 67 1.84 -12.98 -0.95
C ALA A 67 2.54 -11.81 -1.67
N ALA A 68 3.88 -11.78 -1.61
CA ALA A 68 4.70 -10.77 -2.28
C ALA A 68 4.62 -10.85 -3.82
N SER A 69 4.21 -12.00 -4.37
CA SER A 69 4.05 -12.21 -5.81
C SER A 69 2.94 -11.36 -6.43
N ILE A 70 1.92 -10.97 -5.66
CA ILE A 70 0.78 -10.18 -6.16
C ILE A 70 1.26 -8.88 -6.80
N ARG A 71 2.15 -8.14 -6.14
CA ARG A 71 2.69 -6.88 -6.68
C ARG A 71 3.42 -7.07 -8.02
N HIS A 72 4.13 -8.18 -8.18
CA HIS A 72 4.87 -8.45 -9.41
C HIS A 72 3.95 -8.89 -10.54
N ILE A 73 2.95 -9.71 -10.25
CA ILE A 73 1.92 -10.11 -11.22
C ILE A 73 1.19 -8.86 -11.72
N LEU A 74 0.67 -8.04 -10.81
CA LEU A 74 0.00 -6.79 -11.13
C LEU A 74 0.85 -5.90 -12.05
N ALA A 75 2.13 -5.70 -11.74
CA ALA A 75 2.99 -4.85 -12.55
C ALA A 75 3.31 -5.44 -13.93
N ILE A 76 3.59 -6.74 -13.98
CA ILE A 76 3.96 -7.41 -15.24
C ILE A 76 2.74 -7.48 -16.17
N THR A 77 1.60 -7.91 -15.65
CA THR A 77 0.39 -8.09 -16.48
C THR A 77 -0.14 -6.76 -16.99
N TYR A 78 -0.19 -5.75 -16.14
CA TYR A 78 -0.58 -4.41 -16.58
C TYR A 78 0.45 -3.82 -17.55
N GLY A 79 1.75 -4.02 -17.31
CA GLY A 79 2.81 -3.59 -18.22
C GLY A 79 2.68 -4.22 -19.61
N VAL A 80 2.37 -5.53 -19.69
CA VAL A 80 2.14 -6.23 -20.97
C VAL A 80 0.89 -5.69 -21.66
N PHE A 81 -0.22 -5.50 -20.92
CA PHE A 81 -1.42 -4.84 -21.46
C PHE A 81 -1.09 -3.43 -21.99
N TYR A 82 -0.36 -2.64 -21.23
CA TYR A 82 0.02 -1.29 -21.64
C TYR A 82 0.85 -1.28 -22.94
N LEU A 83 1.85 -2.16 -23.02
CA LEU A 83 2.64 -2.32 -24.26
C LEU A 83 1.73 -2.72 -25.42
N PHE A 84 0.86 -3.70 -25.25
CA PHE A 84 -0.11 -4.08 -26.28
C PHE A 84 -0.94 -2.85 -26.71
N ALA A 85 -1.50 -2.11 -25.77
CA ALA A 85 -2.35 -0.96 -26.05
C ALA A 85 -1.61 0.13 -26.83
N ILE A 86 -0.38 0.53 -26.42
CA ILE A 86 0.35 1.61 -27.11
C ILE A 86 0.82 1.23 -28.51
N PHE A 87 1.17 -0.04 -28.77
CA PHE A 87 1.65 -0.48 -30.07
C PHE A 87 0.54 -0.86 -31.06
N THR A 88 -0.68 -1.14 -30.58
CA THR A 88 -1.83 -1.53 -31.42
C THR A 88 -2.83 -0.41 -31.66
N THR A 89 -2.69 0.73 -30.96
CA THR A 89 -3.57 1.88 -31.14
C THR A 89 -2.93 2.95 -32.03
N ASN A 90 -3.76 3.67 -32.74
CA ASN A 90 -3.35 4.87 -33.46
C ASN A 90 -3.45 6.15 -32.63
N SER A 91 -4.01 6.07 -31.42
CA SER A 91 -4.18 7.23 -30.55
C SER A 91 -2.89 7.55 -29.80
N ILE A 92 -2.42 8.79 -29.93
CA ILE A 92 -1.25 9.29 -29.18
C ILE A 92 -1.57 9.33 -27.66
N SER A 93 -2.82 9.55 -27.30
CA SER A 93 -3.26 9.69 -25.90
C SER A 93 -3.27 8.38 -25.08
N THR A 94 -3.03 7.23 -25.71
CA THR A 94 -3.02 5.92 -25.00
C THR A 94 -1.99 5.85 -23.87
N PHE A 95 -0.96 6.70 -23.90
CA PHE A 95 0.02 6.78 -22.82
C PHE A 95 -0.62 7.14 -21.46
N VAL A 96 -1.78 7.79 -21.46
CA VAL A 96 -2.50 8.18 -20.23
C VAL A 96 -2.90 6.97 -19.39
N TYR A 97 -3.06 5.79 -19.99
CA TYR A 97 -3.47 4.57 -19.27
C TYR A 97 -2.50 4.17 -18.15
N ILE A 98 -1.20 4.47 -18.30
CA ILE A 98 -0.21 4.12 -17.27
C ILE A 98 -0.24 5.06 -16.06
N LEU A 99 -0.79 6.27 -16.17
CA LEU A 99 -0.72 7.29 -15.13
C LEU A 99 -1.51 6.88 -13.86
N PRO A 100 -2.76 6.41 -13.94
CA PRO A 100 -3.47 5.89 -12.77
C PRO A 100 -2.78 4.67 -12.16
N PHE A 101 -2.19 3.83 -13.00
CA PHE A 101 -1.42 2.68 -12.54
C PHE A 101 -0.18 3.10 -11.73
N PHE A 102 0.53 4.14 -12.14
CA PHE A 102 1.64 4.70 -11.37
C PHE A 102 1.18 5.14 -9.97
N ILE A 103 0.01 5.78 -9.85
CA ILE A 103 -0.55 6.18 -8.57
C ILE A 103 -0.85 4.94 -7.72
N LEU A 104 -1.44 3.90 -8.31
CA LEU A 104 -1.75 2.65 -7.62
C LEU A 104 -0.50 2.00 -7.00
N LEU A 105 0.64 2.05 -7.70
CA LEU A 105 1.88 1.45 -7.21
C LEU A 105 2.46 2.13 -5.96
N THR A 106 2.10 3.39 -5.68
CA THR A 106 2.56 4.10 -4.46
C THR A 106 2.11 3.43 -3.17
N VAL A 107 1.02 2.65 -3.23
CA VAL A 107 0.47 1.91 -2.09
C VAL A 107 1.51 0.96 -1.48
N TYR A 108 2.42 0.41 -2.30
CA TYR A 108 3.48 -0.47 -1.82
C TYR A 108 4.63 0.26 -1.11
N SER A 109 4.69 1.59 -1.18
CA SER A 109 5.72 2.44 -0.54
C SER A 109 7.17 1.99 -0.80
N ASP A 110 7.41 1.27 -1.90
CA ASP A 110 8.72 0.76 -2.31
C ASP A 110 9.28 1.60 -3.46
N ILE A 111 10.20 2.52 -3.12
CA ILE A 111 10.79 3.45 -4.08
C ILE A 111 11.54 2.74 -5.22
N ARG A 112 12.23 1.63 -4.94
CA ARG A 112 12.98 0.90 -5.98
C ARG A 112 12.02 0.27 -6.98
N TYR A 113 10.97 -0.33 -6.47
CA TYR A 113 9.92 -0.94 -7.28
C TYR A 113 9.23 0.09 -8.19
N VAL A 114 8.75 1.20 -7.61
CA VAL A 114 8.10 2.29 -8.35
C VAL A 114 9.04 2.92 -9.37
N SER A 115 10.32 3.16 -9.02
CA SER A 115 11.31 3.71 -9.95
C SER A 115 11.57 2.79 -11.14
N THR A 116 11.64 1.47 -10.91
CA THR A 116 11.85 0.49 -11.99
C THR A 116 10.68 0.52 -12.97
N ILE A 117 9.44 0.52 -12.48
CA ILE A 117 8.26 0.54 -13.33
C ILE A 117 8.11 1.89 -14.05
N ALA A 118 8.40 3.00 -13.38
CA ALA A 118 8.42 4.32 -14.03
C ALA A 118 9.45 4.39 -15.15
N PHE A 119 10.65 3.84 -14.95
CA PHE A 119 11.68 3.73 -15.98
C PHE A 119 11.20 2.86 -17.16
N CYS A 120 10.59 1.70 -16.90
CA CYS A 120 9.99 0.87 -17.94
C CYS A 120 8.90 1.62 -18.72
N GLY A 121 8.07 2.42 -18.04
CA GLY A 121 7.04 3.24 -18.67
C GLY A 121 7.64 4.30 -19.62
N ILE A 122 8.67 5.02 -19.17
CA ILE A 122 9.38 6.00 -20.02
C ILE A 122 10.01 5.30 -21.24
N THR A 123 10.75 4.21 -21.01
CA THR A 123 11.41 3.45 -22.07
C THR A 123 10.42 2.92 -23.11
N SER A 124 9.26 2.41 -22.66
CA SER A 124 8.19 1.96 -23.55
C SER A 124 7.63 3.07 -24.43
N ASN A 125 7.49 4.28 -23.87
CA ASN A 125 7.02 5.44 -24.64
C ASN A 125 8.07 5.94 -25.64
N ILE A 126 9.34 5.95 -25.27
CA ILE A 126 10.43 6.26 -26.20
C ILE A 126 10.49 5.22 -27.31
N ALA A 127 10.41 3.93 -26.98
CA ALA A 127 10.40 2.85 -27.96
C ALA A 127 9.22 2.98 -28.95
N TRP A 128 8.04 3.37 -28.46
CA TRP A 128 6.89 3.65 -29.32
C TRP A 128 7.15 4.81 -30.27
N VAL A 129 7.75 5.93 -29.79
CA VAL A 129 8.09 7.08 -30.66
C VAL A 129 9.06 6.67 -31.74
N ILE A 130 10.12 5.94 -31.41
CA ILE A 130 11.10 5.44 -32.35
C ILE A 130 10.43 4.51 -33.38
N TRP A 131 9.65 3.55 -32.90
CA TRP A 131 8.93 2.62 -33.78
C TRP A 131 8.00 3.36 -34.75
N LYS A 132 7.22 4.33 -34.24
CA LYS A 132 6.29 5.14 -35.06
C LYS A 132 7.04 5.97 -36.09
N ALA A 133 8.15 6.59 -35.70
CA ALA A 133 8.97 7.37 -36.63
C ALA A 133 9.56 6.51 -37.78
N LEU A 134 9.99 5.28 -37.46
CA LEU A 134 10.61 4.37 -38.44
C LEU A 134 9.59 3.69 -39.38
N THR A 135 8.37 3.43 -38.90
CA THR A 135 7.38 2.64 -39.66
C THR A 135 6.43 3.51 -40.50
N THR A 136 5.81 4.51 -39.89
CA THR A 136 4.78 5.32 -40.53
C THR A 136 5.14 6.79 -40.65
N GLY A 137 6.25 7.22 -40.04
CA GLY A 137 6.55 8.61 -39.83
C GLY A 137 5.62 9.27 -38.81
N ILE A 138 6.02 10.41 -38.28
CA ILE A 138 5.21 11.23 -37.38
C ILE A 138 4.88 12.52 -38.17
N PRO A 139 3.59 12.76 -38.50
CA PRO A 139 3.18 14.00 -39.11
C PRO A 139 3.57 15.21 -38.25
N SER A 140 3.96 16.31 -38.89
CA SER A 140 4.37 17.54 -38.18
C SER A 140 3.27 18.08 -37.26
N GLU A 141 2.00 17.88 -37.59
CA GLU A 141 0.84 18.24 -36.78
C GLU A 141 0.73 17.44 -35.48
N GLN A 142 1.31 16.24 -35.44
CA GLN A 142 1.30 15.36 -34.24
C GLN A 142 2.55 15.50 -33.37
N MET A 143 3.56 16.26 -33.82
CA MET A 143 4.80 16.45 -33.06
C MET A 143 4.56 17.05 -31.65
N PRO A 144 3.72 18.11 -31.51
CA PRO A 144 3.42 18.66 -30.17
C PRO A 144 2.79 17.63 -29.20
N ASP A 145 1.97 16.72 -29.71
CA ASP A 145 1.35 15.67 -28.89
C ASP A 145 2.39 14.63 -28.44
N VAL A 146 3.36 14.31 -29.31
CA VAL A 146 4.47 13.40 -28.95
C VAL A 146 5.38 14.03 -27.90
N GLU A 147 5.71 15.32 -28.07
CA GLU A 147 6.49 16.07 -27.08
C GLU A 147 5.76 16.13 -25.73
N THR A 148 4.47 16.45 -25.74
CA THR A 148 3.61 16.45 -24.55
C THR A 148 3.56 15.09 -23.88
N ARG A 149 3.44 14.01 -24.64
CA ARG A 149 3.47 12.63 -24.16
C ARG A 149 4.75 12.34 -23.37
N LEU A 150 5.92 12.65 -23.96
CA LEU A 150 7.21 12.40 -23.32
C LEU A 150 7.41 13.29 -22.09
N ALA A 151 7.05 14.58 -22.18
CA ALA A 151 7.12 15.49 -21.06
C ALA A 151 6.23 15.04 -19.89
N CYS A 152 4.97 14.67 -20.16
CA CYS A 152 4.07 14.14 -19.15
C CYS A 152 4.62 12.87 -18.47
N MET A 153 5.17 11.94 -19.24
CA MET A 153 5.74 10.71 -18.70
C MET A 153 6.92 10.99 -17.75
N ILE A 154 7.82 11.91 -18.14
CA ILE A 154 8.95 12.31 -17.31
C ILE A 154 8.47 12.99 -16.03
N ILE A 155 7.58 13.99 -16.14
CA ILE A 155 7.05 14.74 -15.00
C ILE A 155 6.31 13.79 -14.04
N CYS A 156 5.41 12.95 -14.54
CA CYS A 156 4.69 11.99 -13.70
C CYS A 156 5.62 10.99 -13.01
N SER A 157 6.68 10.54 -13.72
CA SER A 157 7.69 9.64 -13.15
C SER A 157 8.49 10.30 -12.02
N ILE A 158 8.78 11.60 -12.12
CA ILE A 158 9.43 12.37 -11.05
C ILE A 158 8.48 12.52 -9.86
N PHE A 159 7.25 12.96 -10.10
CA PHE A 159 6.29 13.18 -9.02
C PHE A 159 5.93 11.91 -8.28
N ILE A 160 5.77 10.78 -8.97
CA ILE A 160 5.46 9.51 -8.29
C ILE A 160 6.61 9.04 -7.41
N GLN A 161 7.86 9.27 -7.83
CA GLN A 161 9.03 8.94 -7.00
C GLN A 161 9.10 9.84 -5.77
N ILE A 162 8.84 11.15 -5.92
CA ILE A 162 8.79 12.09 -4.79
C ILE A 162 7.67 11.67 -3.83
N SER A 163 6.45 11.43 -4.36
CA SER A 163 5.29 10.99 -3.56
C SER A 163 5.60 9.72 -2.79
N THR A 164 6.16 8.70 -3.44
CA THR A 164 6.52 7.44 -2.79
C THR A 164 7.55 7.63 -1.68
N ARG A 165 8.55 8.50 -1.88
CA ARG A 165 9.54 8.84 -0.84
C ARG A 165 8.89 9.52 0.36
N VAL A 166 7.99 10.46 0.12
CA VAL A 166 7.28 11.17 1.19
C VAL A 166 6.39 10.21 1.97
N VAL A 167 5.59 9.39 1.28
CA VAL A 167 4.74 8.37 1.93
C VAL A 167 5.58 7.40 2.75
N LYS A 168 6.68 6.91 2.21
CA LYS A 168 7.59 6.02 2.92
C LYS A 168 8.14 6.70 4.19
N LYS A 169 8.64 7.93 4.07
CA LYS A 169 9.17 8.68 5.23
C LYS A 169 8.12 8.90 6.32
N ILE A 170 6.88 9.20 5.93
CA ILE A 170 5.76 9.35 6.89
C ILE A 170 5.47 8.02 7.59
N ASN A 171 5.44 6.91 6.85
CA ASN A 171 5.21 5.59 7.42
C ASN A 171 6.34 5.16 8.37
N ASP A 172 7.60 5.36 7.97
CA ASP A 172 8.77 5.06 8.81
C ASP A 172 8.74 5.89 10.11
N ASN A 173 8.40 7.18 10.04
CA ASN A 173 8.25 8.04 11.22
C ASN A 173 7.11 7.58 12.13
N LYS A 174 5.95 7.19 11.56
CA LYS A 174 4.82 6.68 12.36
C LYS A 174 5.19 5.38 13.07
N LEU A 175 5.89 4.48 12.40
CA LEU A 175 6.35 3.22 12.99
C LEU A 175 7.27 3.49 14.18
N HIS A 176 8.26 4.38 14.01
CA HIS A 176 9.16 4.78 15.08
C HIS A 176 8.42 5.39 16.29
N LEU A 177 7.41 6.23 16.04
CA LEU A 177 6.58 6.80 17.12
C LEU A 177 5.79 5.72 17.87
N VAL A 178 5.28 4.72 17.18
CA VAL A 178 4.58 3.58 17.79
C VAL A 178 5.54 2.75 18.63
N GLU A 179 6.75 2.48 18.15
CA GLU A 179 7.78 1.75 18.90
C GLU A 179 8.15 2.49 20.19
N VAL A 180 8.43 3.80 20.11
CA VAL A 180 8.72 4.64 21.30
C VAL A 180 7.56 4.67 22.28
N GLN A 181 6.32 4.75 21.77
CA GLN A 181 5.14 4.71 22.65
C GLN A 181 4.97 3.36 23.34
N GLN A 182 5.27 2.28 22.63
CA GLN A 182 5.20 0.92 23.18
C GLN A 182 6.25 0.70 24.29
N GLU A 183 7.48 1.17 24.06
CA GLU A 183 8.55 1.14 25.05
C GLU A 183 8.17 1.94 26.31
N LYS A 184 7.62 3.15 26.13
CA LYS A 184 7.12 3.96 27.23
C LYS A 184 5.99 3.29 27.99
N ASN A 185 5.05 2.65 27.31
CA ASN A 185 3.96 1.92 27.94
C ASN A 185 4.49 0.72 28.75
N GLN A 186 5.51 0.02 28.23
CA GLN A 186 6.15 -1.07 28.96
C GLN A 186 6.80 -0.57 30.26
N THR A 187 7.58 0.52 30.17
CA THR A 187 8.20 1.13 31.35
C THR A 187 7.16 1.58 32.40
N LEU A 188 6.05 2.16 31.94
CA LEU A 188 4.94 2.52 32.84
C LEU A 188 4.30 1.29 33.51
N MET A 189 4.12 0.20 32.76
CA MET A 189 3.59 -1.05 33.31
C MET A 189 4.51 -1.62 34.39
N ASP A 190 5.81 -1.67 34.11
CA ASP A 190 6.83 -2.15 35.07
C ASP A 190 6.81 -1.30 36.35
N HIS A 191 6.69 0.02 36.21
CA HIS A 191 6.58 0.93 37.34
C HIS A 191 5.28 0.73 38.15
N ILE A 192 4.16 0.48 37.49
CA ILE A 192 2.88 0.18 38.15
C ILE A 192 2.98 -1.14 38.94
N ILE A 193 3.60 -2.17 38.35
CA ILE A 193 3.81 -3.46 39.04
C ILE A 193 4.65 -3.27 40.31
N ALA A 194 5.81 -2.61 40.18
CA ALA A 194 6.69 -2.35 41.31
C ALA A 194 6.00 -1.51 42.42
N THR A 195 5.22 -0.50 42.03
CA THR A 195 4.43 0.30 42.99
C THR A 195 3.35 -0.52 43.67
N SER A 196 2.66 -1.39 42.90
CA SER A 196 1.62 -2.27 43.46
C SER A 196 2.20 -3.28 44.44
N GLU A 197 3.36 -3.87 44.17
CA GLU A 197 4.06 -4.77 45.11
C GLU A 197 4.43 -4.03 46.38
N GLY A 198 5.00 -2.82 46.28
CA GLY A 198 5.32 -1.99 47.43
C GLY A 198 4.07 -1.59 48.26
N MET A 199 2.92 -1.40 47.62
CA MET A 199 1.66 -1.16 48.34
C MET A 199 1.17 -2.41 49.06
N VAL A 200 1.34 -3.60 48.51
CA VAL A 200 0.99 -4.86 49.18
C VAL A 200 1.82 -5.04 50.42
N ASP A 201 3.14 -4.82 50.36
CA ASP A 201 4.04 -4.90 51.52
C ASP A 201 3.65 -3.92 52.63
N GLN A 202 3.27 -2.69 52.29
CA GLN A 202 2.80 -1.69 53.24
C GLN A 202 1.46 -2.08 53.91
N ILE A 203 0.54 -2.70 53.16
CA ILE A 203 -0.71 -3.18 53.70
C ILE A 203 -0.48 -4.33 54.68
N GLU A 204 0.45 -5.24 54.37
CA GLU A 204 0.81 -6.36 55.22
C GLU A 204 1.46 -5.86 56.54
N GLU A 205 2.38 -4.89 56.45
CA GLU A 205 2.97 -4.24 57.63
C GLU A 205 1.91 -3.52 58.48
N ALA A 206 1.02 -2.75 57.84
CA ALA A 206 -0.07 -2.06 58.55
C ALA A 206 -1.03 -3.05 59.24
N SER A 207 -1.36 -4.16 58.59
CA SER A 207 -2.19 -5.24 59.14
C SER A 207 -1.53 -5.86 60.39
N GLY A 208 -0.22 -6.14 60.34
CA GLY A 208 0.54 -6.65 61.48
C GLY A 208 0.54 -5.68 62.67
N LYS A 209 0.72 -4.37 62.41
CA LYS A 209 0.61 -3.34 63.45
C LYS A 209 -0.78 -3.25 64.06
N MET A 210 -1.84 -3.45 63.28
CA MET A 210 -3.23 -3.43 63.73
C MET A 210 -3.54 -4.61 64.68
N VAL A 211 -3.02 -5.82 64.39
CA VAL A 211 -3.10 -6.98 65.24
C VAL A 211 -2.43 -6.72 66.58
N THR A 212 -1.21 -6.17 66.57
CA THR A 212 -0.48 -5.82 67.80
C THR A 212 -1.21 -4.78 68.68
N LEU A 213 -1.84 -3.80 68.02
CA LEU A 213 -2.66 -2.79 68.67
C LEU A 213 -3.88 -3.38 69.28
N SER A 214 -4.58 -4.31 68.62
CA SER A 214 -5.74 -5.05 69.12
C SER A 214 -5.40 -5.85 70.39
N ASP A 215 -4.25 -6.58 70.34
CA ASP A 215 -3.77 -7.34 71.53
C ASP A 215 -3.44 -6.43 72.69
N SER A 216 -2.87 -5.26 72.42
CA SER A 216 -2.57 -4.26 73.47
C SER A 216 -3.85 -3.68 74.12
N MET A 217 -4.87 -3.40 73.30
CA MET A 217 -6.18 -2.93 73.76
C MET A 217 -6.88 -3.99 74.63
N THR A 218 -6.80 -5.26 74.22
CA THR A 218 -7.37 -6.36 74.99
C THR A 218 -6.70 -6.45 76.38
N LYS A 219 -5.35 -6.36 76.46
CA LYS A 219 -4.61 -6.34 77.71
C LYS A 219 -4.98 -5.16 78.62
N ILE A 220 -5.19 -3.99 78.07
CA ILE A 220 -5.63 -2.79 78.76
C ILE A 220 -7.05 -3.04 79.36
N HIS A 221 -7.94 -3.59 78.50
CA HIS A 221 -9.30 -3.91 78.96
C HIS A 221 -9.31 -4.87 80.13
N ASP A 222 -8.56 -5.98 80.04
CA ASP A 222 -8.43 -6.97 81.11
C ASP A 222 -7.87 -6.34 82.38
N SER A 223 -6.88 -5.45 82.29
CA SER A 223 -6.30 -4.72 83.39
C SER A 223 -7.28 -3.72 84.06
N MET A 224 -8.25 -3.22 83.33
CA MET A 224 -9.28 -2.32 83.81
C MET A 224 -10.46 -3.05 84.52
N GLU A 225 -10.65 -4.31 84.17
CA GLU A 225 -11.66 -5.17 84.89
C GLU A 225 -11.13 -5.71 86.23
N GLU A 226 -9.79 -5.77 86.46
CA GLU A 226 -9.17 -6.24 87.71
C GLU A 226 -9.08 -5.15 88.80
N VAL A 227 -9.43 -3.89 88.50
CA VAL A 227 -9.46 -2.80 89.49
C VAL A 227 -10.86 -2.49 89.94
#